data_5e15a47415daa050e77d548eaf957db5
#
_entry.id   5e15a47415daa050e77d548eaf957db5
#
_cell.length_a   1.000
_cell.length_b   1.000
_cell.length_c   1.000
_cell.angle_alpha   90.00
_cell.angle_beta   90.00
_cell.angle_gamma   90.00
#
_symmetry.space_group_name_H-M   'P 1'
#
loop_
_entity.id
_entity.type
_entity.pdbx_description
1 polymer ?
#
loop_
_entity_poly.entity_id
_entity_poly.type
_entity_poly.pdbx_seq_one_letter_code
_entity_poly.pdbx_strand_id
1 'polypeptide(L)'
;MVDESADKPVELTFEEQLAAARAFAMRSLARRESAESELARRLRQQGYQEEVIEAVVDYCRGYNWVNDERYGAMAVRSGAAKGHGPIKIRFELRRKGLDDNQIDAAFEQPELDWFELALALLERRANVADLADFKLRMKWLKYLLGRGFTQEQGRYALSALQDREL
;
A
#
# COMPACT_ATOMS: atom_id res chain seq x y z
N MET A 1 7.71 11.93 -59.78
CA MET A 1 7.42 10.61 -59.20
C MET A 1 8.06 10.62 -57.82
N VAL A 2 7.26 11.04 -56.85
CA VAL A 2 7.71 11.18 -55.44
C VAL A 2 7.56 9.82 -54.84
N ASP A 3 8.66 9.23 -54.42
CA ASP A 3 8.70 7.97 -53.67
C ASP A 3 8.10 8.22 -52.28
N GLU A 4 6.81 7.98 -52.13
CA GLU A 4 6.11 7.90 -50.87
C GLU A 4 6.34 6.52 -50.22
N SER A 5 7.56 6.18 -49.93
CA SER A 5 7.84 5.20 -48.89
C SER A 5 7.72 5.90 -47.57
N ALA A 6 6.47 6.23 -47.19
CA ALA A 6 6.13 6.67 -45.83
C ALA A 6 6.72 5.64 -44.88
N ASP A 7 7.65 6.11 -44.07
CA ASP A 7 8.28 5.45 -42.96
C ASP A 7 7.14 4.93 -42.03
N LYS A 8 6.64 3.72 -42.28
CA LYS A 8 5.73 3.05 -41.38
C LYS A 8 6.50 2.84 -40.10
N PRO A 9 5.98 3.29 -38.96
CA PRO A 9 6.64 3.02 -37.70
C PRO A 9 6.89 1.51 -37.62
N VAL A 10 8.15 1.13 -37.46
CA VAL A 10 8.56 -0.26 -37.31
C VAL A 10 7.87 -0.79 -36.05
N GLU A 11 6.79 -1.57 -36.23
CA GLU A 11 6.13 -2.23 -35.11
C GLU A 11 7.10 -3.24 -34.52
N LEU A 12 7.37 -3.12 -33.21
CA LEU A 12 8.19 -4.07 -32.47
C LEU A 12 7.57 -5.46 -32.52
N THR A 13 8.38 -6.47 -32.70
CA THR A 13 7.95 -7.86 -32.56
C THR A 13 7.52 -8.14 -31.11
N PHE A 14 6.74 -9.20 -30.90
CA PHE A 14 6.34 -9.62 -29.54
C PHE A 14 7.57 -9.83 -28.64
N GLU A 15 8.61 -10.48 -29.14
CA GLU A 15 9.87 -10.70 -28.40
C GLU A 15 10.56 -9.39 -28.02
N GLU A 16 10.59 -8.43 -28.92
CA GLU A 16 11.18 -7.11 -28.67
C GLU A 16 10.35 -6.32 -27.66
N GLN A 17 9.02 -6.38 -27.73
CA GLN A 17 8.13 -5.78 -26.74
C GLN A 17 8.32 -6.43 -25.37
N LEU A 18 8.43 -7.75 -25.31
CA LEU A 18 8.65 -8.50 -24.09
C LEU A 18 9.96 -8.09 -23.41
N ALA A 19 11.05 -7.98 -24.19
CA ALA A 19 12.35 -7.55 -23.68
C ALA A 19 12.30 -6.12 -23.12
N ALA A 20 11.68 -5.20 -23.84
CA ALA A 20 11.51 -3.81 -23.42
C ALA A 20 10.67 -3.69 -22.14
N ALA A 21 9.56 -4.44 -22.07
CA ALA A 21 8.67 -4.46 -20.92
C ALA A 21 9.36 -5.06 -19.66
N ARG A 22 10.15 -6.12 -19.84
CA ARG A 22 10.96 -6.68 -18.74
C ARG A 22 11.97 -5.66 -18.19
N ALA A 23 12.67 -4.97 -19.09
CA ALA A 23 13.63 -3.94 -18.69
C ALA A 23 12.95 -2.80 -17.92
N PHE A 24 11.78 -2.38 -18.36
CA PHE A 24 10.97 -1.38 -17.64
C PHE A 24 10.55 -1.89 -16.25
N ALA A 25 10.04 -3.13 -16.16
CA ALA A 25 9.63 -3.74 -14.91
C ALA A 25 10.80 -3.84 -13.93
N MET A 26 11.94 -4.28 -14.37
CA MET A 26 13.16 -4.39 -13.54
C MET A 26 13.58 -3.04 -12.98
N ARG A 27 13.59 -1.99 -13.79
CA ARG A 27 13.91 -0.64 -13.33
C ARG A 27 12.89 -0.13 -12.32
N SER A 28 11.62 -0.39 -12.55
CA SER A 28 10.54 0.00 -11.64
C SER A 28 10.65 -0.70 -10.29
N LEU A 29 10.87 -2.00 -10.29
CA LEU A 29 10.99 -2.82 -9.07
C LEU A 29 12.29 -2.57 -8.30
N ALA A 30 13.36 -2.19 -8.99
CA ALA A 30 14.63 -1.81 -8.35
C ALA A 30 14.50 -0.54 -7.49
N ARG A 31 13.54 0.32 -7.80
CA ARG A 31 13.32 1.57 -7.04
C ARG A 31 12.51 1.35 -5.76
N ARG A 32 11.49 0.49 -5.81
CA ARG A 32 10.63 0.17 -4.67
C ARG A 32 9.82 -1.10 -4.92
N GLU A 33 9.43 -1.73 -3.83
CA GLU A 33 8.42 -2.80 -3.85
C GLU A 33 7.12 -2.30 -4.48
N SER A 34 6.49 -3.16 -5.25
CA SER A 34 5.19 -2.90 -5.87
C SER A 34 4.33 -4.15 -5.83
N ALA A 35 3.01 -3.98 -5.68
CA ALA A 35 2.07 -5.06 -5.91
C ALA A 35 2.03 -5.43 -7.40
N GLU A 36 1.68 -6.68 -7.70
CA GLU A 36 1.56 -7.16 -9.09
C GLU A 36 0.62 -6.30 -9.92
N SER A 37 -0.53 -5.94 -9.35
CA SER A 37 -1.53 -5.10 -10.03
C SER A 37 -0.98 -3.70 -10.36
N GLU A 38 -0.13 -3.16 -9.51
CA GLU A 38 0.51 -1.86 -9.74
C GLU A 38 1.55 -1.94 -10.85
N LEU A 39 2.35 -3.01 -10.88
CA LEU A 39 3.29 -3.27 -11.98
C LEU A 39 2.54 -3.41 -13.31
N ALA A 40 1.47 -4.19 -13.35
CA ALA A 40 0.62 -4.35 -14.53
C ALA A 40 0.05 -3.01 -14.99
N ARG A 41 -0.43 -2.18 -14.08
CA ARG A 41 -0.96 -0.85 -14.39
C ARG A 41 0.10 0.06 -15.01
N ARG A 42 1.31 0.06 -14.48
CA ARG A 42 2.42 0.86 -15.01
C ARG A 42 2.84 0.40 -16.42
N LEU A 43 2.88 -0.91 -16.65
CA LEU A 43 3.15 -1.46 -17.98
C LEU A 43 2.05 -1.07 -18.97
N ARG A 44 0.80 -1.08 -18.55
CA ARG A 44 -0.34 -0.64 -19.39
C ARG A 44 -0.23 0.84 -19.74
N GLN A 45 0.20 1.67 -18.78
CA GLN A 45 0.45 3.10 -19.02
C GLN A 45 1.58 3.34 -20.03
N GLN A 46 2.54 2.42 -20.13
CA GLN A 46 3.59 2.48 -21.15
C GLN A 46 3.12 2.03 -22.54
N GLY A 47 1.88 1.56 -22.65
CA GLY A 47 1.29 1.17 -23.91
C GLY A 47 1.47 -0.31 -24.29
N TYR A 48 1.98 -1.15 -23.38
CA TYR A 48 2.09 -2.58 -23.65
C TYR A 48 0.73 -3.27 -23.64
N GLN A 49 0.59 -4.27 -24.52
CA GLN A 49 -0.62 -5.09 -24.60
C GLN A 49 -0.72 -6.08 -23.44
N GLU A 50 -1.95 -6.52 -23.11
CA GLU A 50 -2.20 -7.41 -21.99
C GLU A 50 -1.40 -8.72 -22.04
N GLU A 51 -1.20 -9.29 -23.22
CA GLU A 51 -0.38 -10.51 -23.37
C GLU A 51 1.07 -10.30 -22.94
N VAL A 52 1.65 -9.16 -23.27
CA VAL A 52 3.00 -8.77 -22.85
C VAL A 52 3.03 -8.54 -21.35
N ILE A 53 2.03 -7.83 -20.82
CA ILE A 53 1.91 -7.53 -19.38
C ILE A 53 1.83 -8.82 -18.56
N GLU A 54 0.97 -9.75 -18.93
CA GLU A 54 0.84 -11.04 -18.25
C GLU A 54 2.15 -11.82 -18.25
N ALA A 55 2.82 -11.90 -19.40
CA ALA A 55 4.09 -12.60 -19.52
C ALA A 55 5.18 -11.98 -18.64
N VAL A 56 5.24 -10.65 -18.57
CA VAL A 56 6.24 -9.94 -17.74
C VAL A 56 5.93 -10.07 -16.26
N VAL A 57 4.68 -9.95 -15.85
CA VAL A 57 4.28 -10.13 -14.44
C VAL A 57 4.56 -11.55 -13.99
N ASP A 58 4.23 -12.56 -14.79
CA ASP A 58 4.53 -13.96 -14.51
C ASP A 58 6.04 -14.21 -14.38
N TYR A 59 6.82 -13.62 -15.26
CA TYR A 59 8.28 -13.70 -15.20
C TYR A 59 8.84 -13.09 -13.92
N CYS A 60 8.41 -11.90 -13.56
CA CYS A 60 8.84 -11.22 -12.33
C CYS A 60 8.41 -11.98 -11.07
N ARG A 61 7.21 -12.56 -11.09
CA ARG A 61 6.72 -13.41 -10.00
C ARG A 61 7.58 -14.66 -9.85
N GLY A 62 7.91 -15.31 -10.96
CA GLY A 62 8.70 -16.53 -10.97
C GLY A 62 10.11 -16.34 -10.40
N TYR A 63 10.70 -15.18 -10.61
CA TYR A 63 12.00 -14.79 -10.02
C TYR A 63 11.88 -14.08 -8.69
N ASN A 64 10.70 -14.00 -8.10
CA ASN A 64 10.43 -13.33 -6.84
C ASN A 64 10.82 -11.84 -6.82
N TRP A 65 10.83 -11.18 -7.96
CA TRP A 65 11.05 -9.74 -8.08
C TRP A 65 9.80 -8.93 -7.77
N VAL A 66 8.63 -9.51 -7.96
CA VAL A 66 7.34 -9.03 -7.46
C VAL A 66 6.73 -10.13 -6.59
N ASN A 67 6.18 -9.74 -5.46
CA ASN A 67 5.65 -10.68 -4.47
C ASN A 67 4.63 -9.97 -3.59
N ASP A 68 3.35 -10.27 -3.76
CA ASP A 68 2.27 -9.59 -3.04
C ASP A 68 2.28 -9.86 -1.54
N GLU A 69 2.76 -11.02 -1.09
CA GLU A 69 2.92 -11.29 0.35
C GLU A 69 3.98 -10.38 0.97
N ARG A 70 5.12 -10.25 0.32
CA ARG A 70 6.20 -9.37 0.76
C ARG A 70 5.76 -7.90 0.71
N TYR A 71 5.07 -7.51 -0.36
CA TYR A 71 4.48 -6.18 -0.49
C TYR A 71 3.49 -5.89 0.63
N GLY A 72 2.57 -6.81 0.91
CA GLY A 72 1.57 -6.66 1.95
C GLY A 72 2.19 -6.45 3.33
N ALA A 73 3.15 -7.28 3.71
CA ALA A 73 3.84 -7.17 4.98
C ALA A 73 4.58 -5.83 5.12
N MET A 74 5.27 -5.40 4.08
CA MET A 74 5.94 -4.10 4.03
C MET A 74 4.95 -2.94 4.14
N ALA A 75 3.83 -3.01 3.43
CA ALA A 75 2.80 -1.96 3.45
C ALA A 75 2.15 -1.81 4.84
N VAL A 76 1.93 -2.91 5.54
CA VAL A 76 1.42 -2.90 6.92
C VAL A 76 2.42 -2.20 7.85
N ARG A 77 3.68 -2.56 7.82
CA ARG A 77 4.73 -1.90 8.63
C ARG A 77 4.85 -0.42 8.32
N SER A 78 4.90 -0.08 7.04
CA SER A 78 5.02 1.31 6.57
C SER A 78 3.79 2.14 6.96
N GLY A 79 2.59 1.58 6.81
CA GLY A 79 1.36 2.24 7.22
C GLY A 79 1.29 2.49 8.72
N ALA A 80 1.66 1.48 9.52
CA ALA A 80 1.74 1.61 10.99
C ALA A 80 2.72 2.72 11.40
N ALA A 81 3.90 2.77 10.78
CA ALA A 81 4.91 3.80 11.04
C ALA A 81 4.43 5.21 10.70
N LYS A 82 3.55 5.35 9.70
CA LYS A 82 2.92 6.63 9.31
C LYS A 82 1.72 7.02 10.17
N GLY A 83 1.34 6.19 11.13
CA GLY A 83 0.16 6.43 11.98
C GLY A 83 -1.15 6.06 11.30
N HIS A 84 -1.13 5.16 10.32
CA HIS A 84 -2.34 4.58 9.75
C HIS A 84 -2.82 3.41 10.57
N GLY A 85 -4.14 3.33 10.79
CA GLY A 85 -4.76 2.20 11.46
C GLY A 85 -5.05 1.02 10.52
N PRO A 86 -5.42 -0.15 11.09
CA PRO A 86 -5.59 -1.38 10.32
C PRO A 86 -6.71 -1.30 9.27
N ILE A 87 -7.79 -0.59 9.54
CA ILE A 87 -8.91 -0.45 8.59
C ILE A 87 -8.46 0.26 7.31
N LYS A 88 -7.72 1.34 7.44
CA LYS A 88 -7.18 2.09 6.31
C LYS A 88 -6.17 1.27 5.50
N ILE A 89 -5.28 0.56 6.19
CA ILE A 89 -4.26 -0.27 5.53
C ILE A 89 -4.93 -1.43 4.78
N ARG A 90 -5.91 -2.11 5.37
CA ARG A 90 -6.68 -3.17 4.71
C ARG A 90 -7.37 -2.66 3.44
N PHE A 91 -7.99 -1.50 3.51
CA PHE A 91 -8.63 -0.88 2.36
C PHE A 91 -7.65 -0.62 1.22
N GLU A 92 -6.47 -0.07 1.54
CA GLU A 92 -5.43 0.21 0.55
C GLU A 92 -4.87 -1.08 -0.07
N LEU A 93 -4.67 -2.13 0.71
CA LEU A 93 -4.20 -3.43 0.20
C LEU A 93 -5.23 -4.08 -0.75
N ARG A 94 -6.53 -3.97 -0.45
CA ARG A 94 -7.58 -4.42 -1.39
C ARG A 94 -7.53 -3.64 -2.70
N ARG A 95 -7.32 -2.34 -2.64
CA ARG A 95 -7.14 -1.51 -3.84
C ARG A 95 -5.91 -1.91 -4.66
N LYS A 96 -4.90 -2.45 -4.02
CA LYS A 96 -3.69 -2.98 -4.68
C LYS A 96 -3.88 -4.40 -5.21
N GLY A 97 -5.06 -4.98 -5.05
CA GLY A 97 -5.41 -6.28 -5.61
C GLY A 97 -5.07 -7.48 -4.74
N LEU A 98 -4.69 -7.29 -3.47
CA LEU A 98 -4.50 -8.40 -2.54
C LEU A 98 -5.86 -8.96 -2.13
N ASP A 99 -5.95 -10.30 -2.06
CA ASP A 99 -7.13 -10.98 -1.53
C ASP A 99 -7.16 -11.00 0.00
N ASP A 100 -8.27 -11.41 0.58
CA ASP A 100 -8.45 -11.41 2.04
C ASP A 100 -7.43 -12.28 2.76
N ASN A 101 -7.05 -13.43 2.19
CA ASN A 101 -6.02 -14.30 2.77
C ASN A 101 -4.64 -13.65 2.78
N GLN A 102 -4.28 -12.99 1.69
CA GLN A 102 -3.03 -12.23 1.58
C GLN A 102 -2.99 -11.06 2.56
N ILE A 103 -4.12 -10.36 2.72
CA ILE A 103 -4.24 -9.25 3.66
C ILE A 103 -4.12 -9.76 5.10
N ASP A 104 -4.82 -10.82 5.47
CA ASP A 104 -4.73 -11.40 6.81
C ASP A 104 -3.29 -11.84 7.13
N ALA A 105 -2.61 -12.49 6.19
CA ALA A 105 -1.21 -12.86 6.34
C ALA A 105 -0.30 -11.65 6.52
N ALA A 106 -0.57 -10.54 5.83
CA ALA A 106 0.19 -9.30 5.96
C ALA A 106 0.11 -8.68 7.36
N PHE A 107 -1.00 -8.90 8.07
CA PHE A 107 -1.21 -8.41 9.43
C PHE A 107 -0.65 -9.36 10.52
N GLU A 108 -0.14 -10.55 10.16
CA GLU A 108 0.50 -11.47 11.10
C GLU A 108 1.91 -11.00 11.49
N GLN A 109 1.95 -9.89 12.22
CA GLN A 109 3.17 -9.26 12.72
C GLN A 109 2.96 -8.96 14.21
N PRO A 110 3.34 -9.90 15.12
CA PRO A 110 3.02 -9.79 16.55
C PRO A 110 3.66 -8.59 17.24
N GLU A 111 4.71 -8.02 16.66
CA GLU A 111 5.35 -6.79 17.15
C GLU A 111 4.49 -5.54 16.97
N LEU A 112 3.45 -5.58 16.11
CA LEU A 112 2.54 -4.46 15.89
C LEU A 112 1.32 -4.59 16.81
N ASP A 113 1.29 -3.78 17.85
CA ASP A 113 0.14 -3.64 18.73
C ASP A 113 -0.66 -2.40 18.31
N TRP A 114 -1.79 -2.61 17.69
CA TRP A 114 -2.63 -1.54 17.14
C TRP A 114 -3.23 -0.64 18.19
N PHE A 115 -3.49 -1.16 19.40
CA PHE A 115 -3.95 -0.37 20.54
C PHE A 115 -2.85 0.61 20.99
N GLU A 116 -1.64 0.11 21.15
CA GLU A 116 -0.49 0.95 21.53
C GLU A 116 -0.09 1.93 20.41
N LEU A 117 -0.25 1.56 19.14
CA LEU A 117 -0.02 2.47 18.01
C LEU A 117 -1.02 3.61 17.98
N ALA A 118 -2.30 3.35 18.27
CA ALA A 118 -3.32 4.38 18.42
C ALA A 118 -2.98 5.34 19.57
N LEU A 119 -2.57 4.79 20.72
CA LEU A 119 -2.16 5.58 21.88
C LEU A 119 -0.95 6.46 21.55
N ALA A 120 0.08 5.89 20.93
CA ALA A 120 1.28 6.63 20.55
C ALA A 120 0.99 7.79 19.57
N LEU A 121 0.07 7.58 18.63
CA LEU A 121 -0.39 8.63 17.73
C LEU A 121 -1.11 9.75 18.49
N LEU A 122 -1.99 9.39 19.40
CA LEU A 122 -2.74 10.35 20.22
C LEU A 122 -1.80 11.16 21.12
N GLU A 123 -0.83 10.53 21.77
CA GLU A 123 0.18 11.20 22.61
C GLU A 123 0.95 12.29 21.86
N ARG A 124 1.25 12.04 20.61
CA ARG A 124 2.00 13.01 19.79
C ARG A 124 1.17 14.21 19.33
N ARG A 125 -0.15 14.10 19.34
CA ARG A 125 -1.06 15.06 18.71
C ARG A 125 -1.97 15.78 19.69
N ALA A 126 -2.46 15.08 20.71
CA ALA A 126 -3.44 15.62 21.64
C ALA A 126 -2.76 16.30 22.84
N ASN A 127 -3.42 17.34 23.32
CA ASN A 127 -3.14 17.85 24.64
C ASN A 127 -4.01 17.04 25.63
N VAL A 128 -3.42 16.48 26.67
CA VAL A 128 -4.12 15.65 27.65
C VAL A 128 -5.25 16.41 28.33
N ALA A 129 -5.06 17.70 28.58
CA ALA A 129 -6.09 18.57 29.16
C ALA A 129 -7.40 18.59 28.32
N ASP A 130 -7.30 18.39 27.01
CA ASP A 130 -8.47 18.33 26.11
C ASP A 130 -9.36 17.12 26.41
N LEU A 131 -8.81 16.05 26.98
CA LEU A 131 -9.55 14.82 27.24
C LEU A 131 -10.54 14.92 28.39
N ALA A 132 -10.43 15.95 29.22
CA ALA A 132 -11.42 16.26 30.26
C ALA A 132 -12.73 16.80 29.66
N ASP A 133 -12.67 17.44 28.50
CA ASP A 133 -13.84 17.93 27.77
C ASP A 133 -14.40 16.86 26.83
N PHE A 134 -15.68 16.54 27.00
CA PHE A 134 -16.35 15.50 26.19
C PHE A 134 -16.29 15.80 24.67
N LYS A 135 -16.49 17.04 24.26
CA LYS A 135 -16.48 17.42 22.84
C LYS A 135 -15.09 17.25 22.22
N LEU A 136 -14.05 17.67 22.95
CA LEU A 136 -12.67 17.52 22.49
C LEU A 136 -12.25 16.05 22.47
N ARG A 137 -12.66 15.29 23.48
CA ARG A 137 -12.44 13.84 23.51
C ARG A 137 -13.09 13.13 22.32
N MET A 138 -14.32 13.48 21.97
CA MET A 138 -14.99 12.94 20.78
C MET A 138 -14.34 13.38 19.48
N LYS A 139 -13.81 14.58 19.42
CA LYS A 139 -13.00 15.06 18.27
C LYS A 139 -11.75 14.20 18.07
N TRP A 140 -11.05 13.87 19.15
CA TRP A 140 -9.88 12.99 19.09
C TRP A 140 -10.23 11.55 18.72
N LEU A 141 -11.36 11.03 19.21
CA LEU A 141 -11.86 9.73 18.77
C LEU A 141 -12.10 9.74 17.24
N LYS A 142 -12.81 10.75 16.76
CA LYS A 142 -13.06 10.92 15.31
C LYS A 142 -11.76 11.01 14.50
N TYR A 143 -10.77 11.69 15.03
CA TYR A 143 -9.45 11.77 14.42
C TYR A 143 -8.81 10.38 14.26
N LEU A 144 -8.80 9.57 15.32
CA LEU A 144 -8.24 8.21 15.28
C LEU A 144 -9.02 7.30 14.32
N LEU A 145 -10.36 7.39 14.33
CA LEU A 145 -11.19 6.65 13.37
C LEU A 145 -10.88 7.07 11.93
N GLY A 146 -10.68 8.35 11.68
CA GLY A 146 -10.28 8.89 10.37
C GLY A 146 -8.89 8.42 9.93
N ARG A 147 -8.01 8.09 10.87
CA ARG A 147 -6.71 7.49 10.59
C ARG A 147 -6.78 6.00 10.31
N GLY A 148 -7.95 5.39 10.46
CA GLY A 148 -8.17 3.99 10.16
C GLY A 148 -8.09 3.04 11.36
N PHE A 149 -8.05 3.55 12.59
CA PHE A 149 -8.15 2.72 13.80
C PHE A 149 -9.59 2.31 14.06
N THR A 150 -9.78 1.18 14.74
CA THR A 150 -11.10 0.74 15.17
C THR A 150 -11.61 1.58 16.33
N GLN A 151 -12.92 1.52 16.57
CA GLN A 151 -13.54 2.23 17.69
C GLN A 151 -12.97 1.76 19.03
N GLU A 152 -12.73 0.46 19.20
CA GLU A 152 -12.08 -0.09 20.39
C GLU A 152 -10.67 0.45 20.59
N GLN A 153 -9.88 0.48 19.55
CA GLN A 153 -8.51 1.02 19.59
C GLN A 153 -8.51 2.50 19.93
N GLY A 154 -9.43 3.26 19.34
CA GLY A 154 -9.57 4.69 19.64
C GLY A 154 -9.98 4.95 21.09
N ARG A 155 -10.95 4.20 21.61
CA ARG A 155 -11.39 4.31 23.01
C ARG A 155 -10.30 3.92 23.99
N TYR A 156 -9.58 2.84 23.69
CA TYR A 156 -8.41 2.45 24.47
C TYR A 156 -7.39 3.58 24.57
N ALA A 157 -7.03 4.17 23.44
CA ALA A 157 -6.06 5.25 23.40
C ALA A 157 -6.48 6.45 24.24
N LEU A 158 -7.74 6.85 24.16
CA LEU A 158 -8.29 7.95 24.97
C LEU A 158 -8.25 7.66 26.46
N SER A 159 -8.69 6.47 26.86
CA SER A 159 -8.69 6.07 28.28
C SER A 159 -7.26 5.94 28.81
N ALA A 160 -6.38 5.28 28.08
CA ALA A 160 -4.99 5.07 28.49
C ALA A 160 -4.22 6.40 28.65
N LEU A 161 -4.44 7.36 27.77
CA LEU A 161 -3.81 8.66 27.86
C LEU A 161 -4.36 9.48 29.07
N GLN A 162 -5.66 9.40 29.30
CA GLN A 162 -6.30 10.07 30.44
C GLN A 162 -5.84 9.48 31.79
N ASP A 163 -5.68 8.17 31.87
CA ASP A 163 -5.27 7.47 33.12
C ASP A 163 -3.81 7.70 33.49
N ARG A 164 -2.97 8.08 32.56
CA ARG A 164 -1.55 8.37 32.84
C ARG A 164 -1.31 9.66 33.64
N GLU A 165 -2.32 10.51 33.77
CA GLU A 165 -2.25 11.75 34.56
C GLU A 165 -2.83 11.64 35.99
N LEU A 166 -3.30 10.46 36.33
CA LEU A 166 -3.76 10.17 37.69
C LEU A 166 -2.66 9.50 38.52
#